data_1916f9829b70d40b91818497e7801c4a
#
_entry.id   1916f9829b70d40b91818497e7801c4a
#
_cell.length_a   1.000
_cell.length_b   1.000
_cell.length_c   1.000
_cell.angle_alpha   90.00
_cell.angle_beta   90.00
_cell.angle_gamma   90.00
#
_symmetry.space_group_name_H-M   'P 1'
#
loop_
_entity.id
_entity.type
_entity.pdbx_description
1 polymer ?
#
loop_
_entity_poly.entity_id
_entity_poly.type
_entity_poly.pdbx_seq_one_letter_code
_entity_poly.pdbx_strand_id
1 'polypeptide(L)'
;MPVKISKKRVNIEEASRVLIADDNTEHRKYLAAQLELLGFNIVAAAATGEEAVALYEEFKPDLVIMDIKMPTMDGIEAAKIMTNHNPVPVILITGHSSGLLVDRAIESGVFAYLLKPITKRELLPAIRLAFARFKEFTAFKTEVNDLKDAIEARKLVERAKGILMQRLNIPEEDAFKLLQTQSQNENKKLKDIAQMVITASKVI
;
A
#
# COMPACT_ATOMS: atom_id res chain seq x y z
N MET A 1 -13.13 -22.47 9.41
CA MET A 1 -12.94 -22.75 7.97
C MET A 1 -11.83 -21.84 7.46
N PRO A 2 -10.76 -22.35 6.86
CA PRO A 2 -9.70 -21.52 6.37
C PRO A 2 -10.19 -20.72 5.15
N VAL A 3 -10.04 -19.42 5.18
CA VAL A 3 -10.28 -18.51 4.07
C VAL A 3 -9.32 -18.91 2.95
N LYS A 4 -9.86 -19.43 1.85
CA LYS A 4 -9.12 -19.66 0.61
C LYS A 4 -8.68 -18.28 0.08
N ILE A 5 -7.47 -17.88 0.41
CA ILE A 5 -6.79 -16.81 -0.32
C ILE A 5 -6.53 -17.34 -1.71
N SER A 6 -7.35 -16.90 -2.65
CA SER A 6 -7.16 -17.15 -4.06
C SER A 6 -5.78 -16.63 -4.43
N LYS A 7 -4.83 -17.54 -4.67
CA LYS A 7 -3.54 -17.25 -5.31
C LYS A 7 -3.82 -16.88 -6.78
N LYS A 8 -4.39 -15.71 -7.04
CA LYS A 8 -4.23 -15.09 -8.35
C LYS A 8 -2.72 -14.85 -8.49
N ARG A 9 -2.04 -15.71 -9.25
CA ARG A 9 -0.77 -15.34 -9.88
C ARG A 9 -1.11 -14.09 -10.66
N VAL A 10 -0.62 -12.94 -10.22
CA VAL A 10 -0.63 -11.73 -11.04
C VAL A 10 0.27 -12.07 -12.22
N ASN A 11 -0.35 -12.45 -13.33
CA ASN A 11 0.34 -12.59 -14.60
C ASN A 11 0.71 -11.16 -14.98
N ILE A 12 1.96 -10.78 -14.74
CA ILE A 12 2.51 -9.44 -14.99
C ILE A 12 2.39 -9.09 -16.49
N GLU A 13 2.09 -10.08 -17.32
CA GLU A 13 2.05 -10.00 -18.79
C GLU A 13 0.64 -9.75 -19.37
N GLU A 14 -0.43 -9.84 -18.59
CA GLU A 14 -1.77 -9.57 -19.10
C GLU A 14 -2.29 -8.23 -18.58
N ALA A 15 -2.10 -7.19 -19.39
CA ALA A 15 -2.82 -5.92 -19.34
C ALA A 15 -2.76 -5.14 -18.01
N SER A 16 -1.61 -5.12 -17.32
CA SER A 16 -1.44 -4.17 -16.21
C SER A 16 -1.63 -2.75 -16.71
N ARG A 17 -2.46 -1.99 -16.02
CA ARG A 17 -2.81 -0.60 -16.33
C ARG A 17 -1.67 0.30 -15.88
N VAL A 18 -1.07 1.03 -16.80
CA VAL A 18 0.12 1.85 -16.55
C VAL A 18 -0.21 3.33 -16.71
N LEU A 19 0.19 4.13 -15.72
CA LEU A 19 0.29 5.57 -15.84
C LEU A 19 1.75 5.93 -16.13
N ILE A 20 1.97 6.78 -17.12
CA ILE A 20 3.29 7.32 -17.46
C ILE A 20 3.32 8.83 -17.22
N ALA A 21 4.48 9.36 -16.76
CA ALA A 21 4.66 10.78 -16.60
C ALA A 21 6.09 11.19 -17.00
N ASP A 22 6.21 12.19 -17.87
CA ASP A 22 7.47 12.78 -18.32
C ASP A 22 7.12 14.14 -18.95
N ASP A 23 7.83 15.22 -18.68
CA ASP A 23 7.55 16.54 -19.25
C ASP A 23 7.85 16.60 -20.74
N ASN A 24 8.74 15.73 -21.24
CA ASN A 24 9.07 15.62 -22.66
C ASN A 24 8.06 14.73 -23.40
N THR A 25 7.32 15.32 -24.33
CA THR A 25 6.29 14.63 -25.13
C THR A 25 6.86 13.47 -25.96
N GLU A 26 8.06 13.59 -26.51
CA GLU A 26 8.67 12.53 -27.31
C GLU A 26 9.09 11.34 -26.42
N HIS A 27 9.60 11.62 -25.24
CA HIS A 27 9.90 10.55 -24.25
C HIS A 27 8.63 9.82 -23.82
N ARG A 28 7.54 10.54 -23.54
CA ARG A 28 6.24 9.92 -23.20
C ARG A 28 5.76 8.99 -24.31
N LYS A 29 5.76 9.46 -25.57
CA LYS A 29 5.35 8.66 -26.74
C LYS A 29 6.23 7.41 -26.89
N TYR A 30 7.54 7.57 -26.76
CA TYR A 30 8.48 6.46 -26.86
C TYR A 30 8.21 5.41 -25.75
N LEU A 31 8.08 5.85 -24.52
CA LEU A 31 7.81 4.97 -23.37
C LEU A 31 6.48 4.24 -23.53
N ALA A 32 5.41 4.95 -23.94
CA ALA A 32 4.10 4.35 -24.22
C ALA A 32 4.23 3.23 -25.26
N ALA A 33 4.86 3.51 -26.40
CA ALA A 33 5.03 2.52 -27.46
C ALA A 33 5.84 1.28 -27.00
N GLN A 34 6.87 1.47 -26.17
CA GLN A 34 7.63 0.34 -25.63
C GLN A 34 6.81 -0.52 -24.66
N LEU A 35 6.00 0.10 -23.83
CA LEU A 35 5.11 -0.59 -22.87
C LEU A 35 3.99 -1.34 -23.58
N GLU A 36 3.36 -0.74 -24.59
CA GLU A 36 2.34 -1.38 -25.43
C GLU A 36 2.89 -2.60 -26.17
N LEU A 37 4.11 -2.51 -26.71
CA LEU A 37 4.81 -3.65 -27.34
C LEU A 37 5.12 -4.77 -26.32
N LEU A 38 5.16 -4.47 -25.04
CA LEU A 38 5.32 -5.44 -23.95
C LEU A 38 3.98 -5.96 -23.42
N GLY A 39 2.84 -5.51 -23.97
CA GLY A 39 1.49 -5.95 -23.59
C GLY A 39 0.86 -5.15 -22.44
N PHE A 40 1.44 -4.01 -22.04
CA PHE A 40 0.86 -3.14 -21.02
C PHE A 40 -0.19 -2.19 -21.62
N ASN A 41 -1.20 -1.84 -20.83
CA ASN A 41 -2.24 -0.89 -21.20
C ASN A 41 -1.95 0.50 -20.59
N ILE A 42 -1.67 1.50 -21.42
CA ILE A 42 -1.46 2.87 -20.95
C ILE A 42 -2.81 3.52 -20.70
N VAL A 43 -3.15 3.72 -19.42
CA VAL A 43 -4.45 4.29 -19.00
C VAL A 43 -4.41 5.80 -18.84
N ALA A 44 -3.22 6.36 -18.60
CA ALA A 44 -3.03 7.80 -18.45
C ALA A 44 -1.60 8.22 -18.78
N ALA A 45 -1.42 9.47 -19.22
CA ALA A 45 -0.12 10.07 -19.52
C ALA A 45 -0.10 11.53 -19.03
N ALA A 46 0.84 11.87 -18.16
CA ALA A 46 1.00 13.15 -17.51
C ALA A 46 2.25 13.90 -17.99
N ALA A 47 2.22 15.23 -17.96
CA ALA A 47 3.37 16.08 -18.24
C ALA A 47 4.01 16.70 -16.98
N THR A 48 3.33 16.60 -15.82
CA THR A 48 3.79 17.13 -14.53
C THR A 48 3.50 16.16 -13.41
N GLY A 49 4.16 16.33 -12.26
CA GLY A 49 3.89 15.51 -11.08
C GLY A 49 2.48 15.70 -10.52
N GLU A 50 1.96 16.93 -10.55
CA GLU A 50 0.59 17.24 -10.09
C GLU A 50 -0.46 16.54 -10.95
N GLU A 51 -0.30 16.61 -12.28
CA GLU A 51 -1.17 15.91 -13.23
C GLU A 51 -1.10 14.39 -13.02
N ALA A 52 0.11 13.85 -12.78
CA ALA A 52 0.31 12.44 -12.50
C ALA A 52 -0.43 11.99 -11.23
N VAL A 53 -0.41 12.80 -10.15
CA VAL A 53 -1.16 12.50 -8.92
C VAL A 53 -2.67 12.52 -9.17
N ALA A 54 -3.18 13.52 -9.90
CA ALA A 54 -4.61 13.60 -10.22
C ALA A 54 -5.09 12.40 -11.04
N LEU A 55 -4.36 12.06 -12.11
CA LEU A 55 -4.66 10.92 -12.97
C LEU A 55 -4.50 9.57 -12.25
N TYR A 56 -3.56 9.48 -11.32
CA TYR A 56 -3.43 8.31 -10.45
C TYR A 56 -4.68 8.06 -9.62
N GLU A 57 -5.24 9.09 -9.00
CA GLU A 57 -6.48 8.97 -8.21
C GLU A 57 -7.69 8.62 -9.07
N GLU A 58 -7.77 9.15 -10.28
CA GLU A 58 -8.86 8.91 -11.22
C GLU A 58 -8.80 7.49 -11.82
N PHE A 59 -7.64 7.13 -12.38
CA PHE A 59 -7.50 5.90 -13.17
C PHE A 59 -7.09 4.67 -12.35
N LYS A 60 -6.58 4.84 -11.12
CA LYS A 60 -6.14 3.72 -10.26
C LYS A 60 -5.25 2.72 -11.02
N PRO A 61 -4.08 3.13 -11.54
CA PRO A 61 -3.20 2.26 -12.30
C PRO A 61 -2.59 1.15 -11.43
N ASP A 62 -2.14 0.07 -12.07
CA ASP A 62 -1.41 -1.03 -11.42
C ASP A 62 0.10 -0.75 -11.32
N LEU A 63 0.60 0.18 -12.13
CA LEU A 63 2.01 0.59 -12.20
C LEU A 63 2.09 2.06 -12.59
N VAL A 64 3.02 2.79 -11.97
CA VAL A 64 3.38 4.15 -12.39
C VAL A 64 4.84 4.16 -12.83
N ILE A 65 5.11 4.77 -13.99
CA ILE A 65 6.47 5.01 -14.49
C ILE A 65 6.59 6.51 -14.76
N MET A 66 7.51 7.20 -14.06
CA MET A 66 7.60 8.65 -14.20
C MET A 66 9.03 9.17 -14.18
N ASP A 67 9.25 10.28 -14.89
CA ASP A 67 10.50 11.03 -14.77
C ASP A 67 10.61 11.70 -13.40
N ILE A 68 11.82 11.81 -12.90
CA ILE A 68 12.11 12.60 -11.68
C ILE A 68 11.94 14.09 -11.97
N LYS A 69 12.53 14.57 -13.07
CA LYS A 69 12.52 16.00 -13.38
C LYS A 69 11.29 16.39 -14.17
N MET A 70 10.30 16.91 -13.48
CA MET A 70 9.09 17.47 -14.08
C MET A 70 8.80 18.86 -13.51
N PRO A 71 8.09 19.74 -14.25
CA PRO A 71 7.68 21.05 -13.76
C PRO A 71 6.73 20.95 -12.56
N THR A 72 6.69 22.00 -11.75
CA THR A 72 5.81 22.22 -10.59
C THR A 72 6.04 21.23 -9.44
N MET A 73 5.93 19.94 -9.68
CA MET A 73 6.16 18.86 -8.72
C MET A 73 7.08 17.82 -9.34
N ASP A 74 8.17 17.47 -8.65
CA ASP A 74 9.09 16.42 -9.12
C ASP A 74 8.49 15.01 -8.93
N GLY A 75 9.01 14.03 -9.69
CA GLY A 75 8.51 12.66 -9.66
C GLY A 75 8.71 11.96 -8.32
N ILE A 76 9.69 12.38 -7.51
CA ILE A 76 9.92 11.83 -6.17
C ILE A 76 8.81 12.28 -5.22
N GLU A 77 8.46 13.56 -5.28
CA GLU A 77 7.37 14.12 -4.48
C GLU A 77 6.02 13.50 -4.86
N ALA A 78 5.73 13.42 -6.17
CA ALA A 78 4.54 12.76 -6.70
C ALA A 78 4.45 11.29 -6.24
N ALA A 79 5.56 10.53 -6.34
CA ALA A 79 5.62 9.14 -5.88
C ALA A 79 5.30 9.02 -4.39
N LYS A 80 5.84 9.91 -3.55
CA LYS A 80 5.59 9.93 -2.11
C LYS A 80 4.11 10.16 -1.78
N ILE A 81 3.43 11.04 -2.50
CA ILE A 81 2.00 11.29 -2.32
C ILE A 81 1.21 10.03 -2.68
N MET A 82 1.47 9.43 -3.85
CA MET A 82 0.77 8.23 -4.32
C MET A 82 0.94 7.04 -3.38
N THR A 83 2.18 6.78 -2.91
CA THR A 83 2.49 5.62 -2.06
C THR A 83 1.93 5.72 -0.64
N ASN A 84 1.69 6.94 -0.15
CA ASN A 84 1.11 7.17 1.17
C ASN A 84 -0.39 6.87 1.23
N HIS A 85 -1.13 7.15 0.16
CA HIS A 85 -2.59 6.97 0.11
C HIS A 85 -2.99 5.52 -0.20
N ASN A 86 -2.64 5.05 -1.37
CA ASN A 86 -2.95 3.68 -1.82
C ASN A 86 -1.73 3.15 -2.57
N PRO A 87 -0.85 2.38 -1.92
CA PRO A 87 0.45 2.04 -2.51
C PRO A 87 0.31 1.34 -3.85
N VAL A 88 1.11 1.78 -4.82
CA VAL A 88 1.27 1.21 -6.16
C VAL A 88 2.77 1.10 -6.46
N PRO A 89 3.22 0.11 -7.23
CA PRO A 89 4.61 0.10 -7.67
C PRO A 89 4.91 1.32 -8.53
N VAL A 90 5.93 2.09 -8.11
CA VAL A 90 6.42 3.26 -8.85
C VAL A 90 7.83 2.99 -9.32
N ILE A 91 8.10 3.26 -10.60
CA ILE A 91 9.42 3.24 -11.21
C ILE A 91 9.77 4.66 -11.59
N LEU A 92 10.86 5.17 -11.06
CA LEU A 92 11.39 6.47 -11.46
C LEU A 92 12.37 6.35 -12.61
N ILE A 93 12.34 7.34 -13.51
CA ILE A 93 13.26 7.46 -14.62
C ILE A 93 14.08 8.73 -14.40
N THR A 94 15.37 8.71 -14.69
CA THR A 94 16.22 9.90 -14.54
C THR A 94 17.31 9.96 -15.59
N GLY A 95 17.63 11.15 -16.04
CA GLY A 95 18.79 11.40 -16.91
C GLY A 95 20.11 11.60 -16.15
N HIS A 96 20.09 11.65 -14.82
CA HIS A 96 21.27 11.91 -14.00
C HIS A 96 21.31 10.98 -12.80
N SER A 97 22.45 10.34 -12.60
CA SER A 97 22.74 9.52 -11.41
C SER A 97 23.53 10.32 -10.37
N SER A 98 22.94 11.37 -9.78
CA SER A 98 23.57 11.95 -8.59
C SER A 98 23.17 11.12 -7.36
N GLY A 99 24.13 10.80 -6.47
CA GLY A 99 23.88 10.02 -5.26
C GLY A 99 22.71 10.56 -4.44
N LEU A 100 22.61 11.90 -4.32
CA LEU A 100 21.51 12.57 -3.63
C LEU A 100 20.12 12.27 -4.21
N LEU A 101 19.98 12.11 -5.53
CA LEU A 101 18.69 11.77 -6.15
C LEU A 101 18.32 10.31 -5.90
N VAL A 102 19.31 9.43 -5.87
CA VAL A 102 19.11 8.01 -5.54
C VAL A 102 18.65 7.87 -4.09
N ASP A 103 19.29 8.56 -3.15
CA ASP A 103 18.92 8.53 -1.74
C ASP A 103 17.49 9.06 -1.53
N ARG A 104 17.12 10.19 -2.13
CA ARG A 104 15.76 10.71 -2.11
C ARG A 104 14.73 9.75 -2.71
N ALA A 105 15.08 9.07 -3.80
CA ALA A 105 14.20 8.08 -4.42
C ALA A 105 13.97 6.88 -3.49
N ILE A 106 15.01 6.38 -2.81
CA ILE A 106 14.89 5.30 -1.82
C ILE A 106 13.96 5.72 -0.67
N GLU A 107 14.13 6.92 -0.13
CA GLU A 107 13.31 7.45 0.97
C GLU A 107 11.84 7.66 0.58
N SER A 108 11.55 7.89 -0.70
CA SER A 108 10.18 8.09 -1.21
C SER A 108 9.36 6.81 -1.35
N GLY A 109 9.97 5.63 -1.11
CA GLY A 109 9.29 4.35 -1.20
C GLY A 109 9.08 3.84 -2.63
N VAL A 110 9.86 4.32 -3.61
CA VAL A 110 9.83 3.78 -4.98
C VAL A 110 10.48 2.40 -5.05
N PHE A 111 9.99 1.58 -5.96
CA PHE A 111 10.38 0.17 -6.04
C PHE A 111 11.53 -0.10 -7.02
N ALA A 112 11.75 0.81 -7.97
CA ALA A 112 12.88 0.77 -8.90
C ALA A 112 13.15 2.15 -9.50
N TYR A 113 14.35 2.34 -10.05
CA TYR A 113 14.67 3.47 -10.90
C TYR A 113 15.43 3.01 -12.15
N LEU A 114 15.31 3.77 -13.24
CA LEU A 114 15.99 3.53 -14.51
C LEU A 114 16.73 4.78 -14.96
N LEU A 115 17.87 4.59 -15.60
CA LEU A 115 18.64 5.70 -16.20
C LEU A 115 18.26 5.88 -17.67
N LYS A 116 18.06 7.12 -18.11
CA LYS A 116 17.92 7.46 -19.54
C LYS A 116 19.30 7.34 -20.23
N PRO A 117 19.36 6.80 -21.46
CA PRO A 117 18.26 6.34 -22.32
C PRO A 117 17.75 4.96 -21.92
N ILE A 118 16.41 4.80 -21.85
CA ILE A 118 15.77 3.54 -21.46
C ILE A 118 15.70 2.62 -22.66
N THR A 119 16.11 1.37 -22.47
CA THR A 119 15.98 0.33 -23.48
C THR A 119 14.90 -0.70 -23.09
N LYS A 120 14.29 -1.35 -24.08
CA LYS A 120 13.33 -2.44 -23.86
C LYS A 120 13.91 -3.56 -22.98
N ARG A 121 15.23 -3.78 -23.06
CA ARG A 121 15.95 -4.82 -22.30
C ARG A 121 15.97 -4.51 -20.79
N GLU A 122 15.96 -3.23 -20.43
CA GLU A 122 16.00 -2.78 -19.03
C GLU A 122 14.60 -2.60 -18.45
N LEU A 123 13.63 -2.21 -19.28
CA LEU A 123 12.28 -1.86 -18.84
C LEU A 123 11.54 -3.07 -18.25
N LEU A 124 11.49 -4.21 -18.94
CA LEU A 124 10.77 -5.38 -18.48
C LEU A 124 11.34 -5.99 -17.18
N PRO A 125 12.66 -6.16 -17.02
CA PRO A 125 13.24 -6.59 -15.75
C PRO A 125 12.96 -5.63 -14.59
N ALA A 126 13.02 -4.31 -14.82
CA ALA A 126 12.72 -3.32 -13.79
C ALA A 126 11.25 -3.38 -13.37
N ILE A 127 10.32 -3.55 -14.29
CA ILE A 127 8.90 -3.72 -14.01
C ILE A 127 8.68 -4.99 -13.17
N ARG A 128 9.26 -6.11 -13.56
CA ARG A 128 9.16 -7.37 -12.81
C ARG A 128 9.70 -7.24 -11.38
N LEU A 129 10.83 -6.57 -11.23
CA LEU A 129 11.43 -6.31 -9.92
C LEU A 129 10.54 -5.40 -9.06
N ALA A 130 9.99 -4.33 -9.65
CA ALA A 130 9.10 -3.41 -8.95
C ALA A 130 7.84 -4.13 -8.41
N PHE A 131 7.19 -4.97 -9.24
CA PHE A 131 6.05 -5.78 -8.79
C PHE A 131 6.42 -6.80 -7.71
N ALA A 132 7.57 -7.48 -7.84
CA ALA A 132 8.03 -8.44 -6.83
C ALA A 132 8.24 -7.77 -5.47
N ARG A 133 8.98 -6.66 -5.44
CA ARG A 133 9.22 -5.87 -4.23
C ARG A 133 7.94 -5.26 -3.65
N PHE A 134 7.05 -4.79 -4.51
CA PHE A 134 5.76 -4.26 -4.07
C PHE A 134 4.91 -5.34 -3.39
N LYS A 135 4.90 -6.55 -3.93
CA LYS A 135 4.19 -7.68 -3.32
C LYS A 135 4.76 -8.03 -1.95
N GLU A 136 6.07 -8.06 -1.80
CA GLU A 136 6.72 -8.27 -0.50
C GLU A 136 6.36 -7.14 0.48
N PHE A 137 6.48 -5.89 0.04
CA PHE A 137 6.14 -4.73 0.87
C PHE A 137 4.68 -4.76 1.36
N THR A 138 3.73 -5.08 0.47
CA THR A 138 2.31 -5.16 0.84
C THR A 138 2.02 -6.32 1.79
N ALA A 139 2.69 -7.46 1.63
CA ALA A 139 2.59 -8.59 2.55
C ALA A 139 3.09 -8.21 3.95
N PHE A 140 4.26 -7.58 4.07
CA PHE A 140 4.79 -7.09 5.34
C PHE A 140 3.90 -6.03 5.98
N LYS A 141 3.37 -5.09 5.19
CA LYS A 141 2.47 -4.04 5.69
C LYS A 141 1.19 -4.65 6.27
N THR A 142 0.64 -5.67 5.63
CA THR A 142 -0.54 -6.40 6.13
C THR A 142 -0.22 -7.12 7.44
N GLU A 143 0.89 -7.85 7.50
CA GLU A 143 1.32 -8.56 8.71
C GLU A 143 1.54 -7.59 9.90
N VAL A 144 2.20 -6.46 9.66
CA VAL A 144 2.39 -5.43 10.69
C VAL A 144 1.06 -4.87 11.19
N ASN A 145 0.10 -4.65 10.29
CA ASN A 145 -1.22 -4.16 10.69
C ASN A 145 -2.00 -5.22 11.49
N ASP A 146 -1.97 -6.48 11.07
CA ASP A 146 -2.61 -7.59 11.78
C ASP A 146 -2.02 -7.76 13.19
N LEU A 147 -0.70 -7.63 13.36
CA LEU A 147 -0.03 -7.66 14.65
C LEU A 147 -0.43 -6.47 15.55
N LYS A 148 -0.51 -5.26 14.99
CA LYS A 148 -0.98 -4.09 15.73
C LYS A 148 -2.42 -4.26 16.20
N ASP A 149 -3.30 -4.73 15.33
CA ASP A 149 -4.70 -5.01 15.65
C ASP A 149 -4.84 -6.07 16.75
N ALA A 150 -4.01 -7.12 16.74
CA ALA A 150 -3.98 -8.16 17.76
C ALA A 150 -3.52 -7.62 19.12
N ILE A 151 -2.48 -6.76 19.14
CA ILE A 151 -2.00 -6.11 20.37
C ILE A 151 -3.07 -5.19 20.94
N GLU A 152 -3.74 -4.39 20.11
CA GLU A 152 -4.80 -3.49 20.54
C GLU A 152 -5.99 -4.28 21.10
N ALA A 153 -6.42 -5.32 20.40
CA ALA A 153 -7.48 -6.21 20.86
C ALA A 153 -7.15 -6.81 22.24
N ARG A 154 -5.91 -7.29 22.45
CA ARG A 154 -5.45 -7.81 23.75
C ARG A 154 -5.53 -6.75 24.85
N LYS A 155 -5.06 -5.52 24.58
CA LYS A 155 -5.14 -4.42 25.57
C LYS A 155 -6.58 -4.10 25.95
N LEU A 156 -7.52 -4.09 25.00
CA LEU A 156 -8.94 -3.86 25.26
C LEU A 156 -9.54 -4.98 26.12
N VAL A 157 -9.26 -6.23 25.82
CA VAL A 157 -9.73 -7.40 26.57
C VAL A 157 -9.20 -7.37 28.00
N GLU A 158 -7.90 -7.13 28.20
CA GLU A 158 -7.30 -7.02 29.55
C GLU A 158 -7.96 -5.90 30.37
N ARG A 159 -8.19 -4.75 29.76
CA ARG A 159 -8.87 -3.63 30.44
C ARG A 159 -10.31 -3.97 30.79
N ALA A 160 -11.07 -4.59 29.89
CA ALA A 160 -12.45 -5.02 30.15
C ALA A 160 -12.52 -6.07 31.26
N LYS A 161 -11.60 -7.06 31.29
CA LYS A 161 -11.47 -8.02 32.39
C LYS A 161 -11.30 -7.31 33.72
N GLY A 162 -10.35 -6.36 33.81
CA GLY A 162 -10.11 -5.60 35.03
C GLY A 162 -11.35 -4.86 35.53
N ILE A 163 -12.14 -4.28 34.63
CA ILE A 163 -13.43 -3.62 34.97
C ILE A 163 -14.45 -4.61 35.51
N LEU A 164 -14.60 -5.76 34.84
CA LEU A 164 -15.55 -6.80 35.28
C LEU A 164 -15.15 -7.40 36.64
N MET A 165 -13.86 -7.69 36.82
CA MET A 165 -13.34 -8.18 38.10
C MET A 165 -13.67 -7.24 39.27
N GLN A 166 -13.43 -5.94 39.08
CA GLN A 166 -13.70 -4.92 40.11
C GLN A 166 -15.19 -4.73 40.39
N ARG A 167 -16.00 -4.67 39.33
CA ARG A 167 -17.44 -4.38 39.51
C ARG A 167 -18.25 -5.55 39.98
N LEU A 168 -17.93 -6.75 39.54
CA LEU A 168 -18.67 -7.97 39.85
C LEU A 168 -18.05 -8.78 40.99
N ASN A 169 -16.87 -8.36 41.47
CA ASN A 169 -16.07 -9.07 42.46
C ASN A 169 -15.83 -10.54 42.12
N ILE A 170 -15.44 -10.80 40.83
CA ILE A 170 -15.21 -12.12 40.30
C ILE A 170 -13.73 -12.31 39.91
N PRO A 171 -13.22 -13.56 39.87
CA PRO A 171 -11.86 -13.85 39.43
C PRO A 171 -11.68 -13.60 37.92
N GLU A 172 -10.42 -13.47 37.48
CA GLU A 172 -10.05 -13.17 36.10
C GLU A 172 -10.62 -14.18 35.10
N GLU A 173 -10.61 -15.47 35.47
CA GLU A 173 -11.11 -16.54 34.62
C GLU A 173 -12.59 -16.37 34.28
N ASP A 174 -13.40 -16.01 35.30
CA ASP A 174 -14.83 -15.79 35.11
C ASP A 174 -15.12 -14.51 34.34
N ALA A 175 -14.34 -13.45 34.55
CA ALA A 175 -14.44 -12.21 33.79
C ALA A 175 -14.16 -12.47 32.28
N PHE A 176 -13.15 -13.29 31.96
CA PHE A 176 -12.85 -13.67 30.60
C PHE A 176 -13.93 -14.54 29.96
N LYS A 177 -14.46 -15.53 30.71
CA LYS A 177 -15.61 -16.36 30.27
C LYS A 177 -16.83 -15.51 29.93
N LEU A 178 -17.14 -14.50 30.75
CA LEU A 178 -18.25 -13.57 30.45
C LEU A 178 -18.05 -12.85 29.10
N LEU A 179 -16.85 -12.31 28.85
CA LEU A 179 -16.54 -11.66 27.57
C LEU A 179 -16.66 -12.64 26.40
N GLN A 180 -16.18 -13.89 26.55
CA GLN A 180 -16.28 -14.91 25.51
C GLN A 180 -17.73 -15.31 25.24
N THR A 181 -18.52 -15.57 26.29
CA THR A 181 -19.92 -15.93 26.15
C THR A 181 -20.70 -14.83 25.45
N GLN A 182 -20.48 -13.58 25.83
CA GLN A 182 -21.15 -12.45 25.19
C GLN A 182 -20.73 -12.29 23.73
N SER A 183 -19.44 -12.51 23.40
CA SER A 183 -18.91 -12.51 22.04
C SER A 183 -19.61 -13.57 21.17
N GLN A 184 -19.82 -14.76 21.71
CA GLN A 184 -20.53 -15.85 21.02
C GLN A 184 -22.02 -15.55 20.84
N ASN A 185 -22.69 -15.09 21.89
CA ASN A 185 -24.12 -14.78 21.87
C ASN A 185 -24.47 -13.67 20.87
N GLU A 186 -23.63 -12.64 20.80
CA GLU A 186 -23.83 -11.51 19.88
C GLU A 186 -23.20 -11.69 18.50
N ASN A 187 -22.44 -12.78 18.30
CA ASN A 187 -21.66 -13.02 17.08
C ASN A 187 -20.75 -11.84 16.71
N LYS A 188 -20.16 -11.22 17.73
CA LYS A 188 -19.23 -10.09 17.60
C LYS A 188 -17.81 -10.51 17.97
N LYS A 189 -16.80 -9.78 17.48
CA LYS A 189 -15.42 -10.02 17.89
C LYS A 189 -15.23 -9.70 19.38
N LEU A 190 -14.39 -10.47 20.06
CA LEU A 190 -14.11 -10.29 21.49
C LEU A 190 -13.66 -8.85 21.84
N LYS A 191 -12.88 -8.22 20.95
CA LYS A 191 -12.45 -6.82 21.10
C LYS A 191 -13.63 -5.83 21.13
N ASP A 192 -14.69 -6.10 20.35
CA ASP A 192 -15.83 -5.21 20.24
C ASP A 192 -16.67 -5.29 21.54
N ILE A 193 -16.84 -6.49 22.10
CA ILE A 193 -17.45 -6.70 23.42
C ILE A 193 -16.63 -6.03 24.51
N ALA A 194 -15.31 -6.19 24.49
CA ALA A 194 -14.43 -5.53 25.45
C ALA A 194 -14.58 -4.00 25.40
N GLN A 195 -14.63 -3.42 24.18
CA GLN A 195 -14.86 -1.99 23.99
C GLN A 195 -16.21 -1.54 24.52
N MET A 196 -17.28 -2.34 24.35
CA MET A 196 -18.62 -2.04 24.91
C MET A 196 -18.59 -2.00 26.44
N VAL A 197 -17.93 -2.96 27.08
CA VAL A 197 -17.75 -2.99 28.56
C VAL A 197 -16.99 -1.74 29.03
N ILE A 198 -15.91 -1.37 28.37
CA ILE A 198 -15.11 -0.17 28.69
C ILE A 198 -15.95 1.10 28.52
N THR A 199 -16.76 1.18 27.47
CA THR A 199 -17.60 2.36 27.22
C THR A 199 -18.71 2.47 28.27
N ALA A 200 -19.41 1.38 28.58
CA ALA A 200 -20.44 1.32 29.61
C ALA A 200 -19.89 1.68 31.00
N SER A 201 -18.63 1.31 31.30
CA SER A 201 -18.01 1.62 32.58
C SER A 201 -17.74 3.10 32.84
N LYS A 202 -17.72 3.94 31.80
CA LYS A 202 -17.47 5.38 31.91
C LYS A 202 -18.77 6.18 32.22
N VAL A 203 -19.93 5.56 32.04
CA VAL A 203 -21.24 6.23 32.13
C VAL A 203 -21.90 5.99 33.50
N ILE A 204 -21.35 5.09 34.29
CA ILE A 204 -21.78 4.68 35.60
C ILE A 204 -20.68 4.96 36.62
#